data_076625f6f3e783ee760faf26edc9cc7c
#
_entry.id   076625f6f3e783ee760faf26edc9cc7c
#
_cell.length_a   1.000
_cell.length_b   1.000
_cell.length_c   1.000
_cell.angle_alpha   90.00
_cell.angle_beta   90.00
_cell.angle_gamma   90.00
#
_symmetry.space_group_name_H-M   'P 1'
#
loop_
_entity.id
_entity.type
_entity.pdbx_description
1 polymer ?
#
loop_
_entity_poly.entity_id
_entity_poly.type
_entity_poly.pdbx_seq_one_letter_code
_entity_poly.pdbx_strand_id
1 'polypeptide(L)'
;MATADVVRDMGETLVFLLRAGIPSVDPTKIAVATPDEFEGLRDPLKPNITIFLYRIAVNSQMRNEPRRIRPDGTVIRQPLPLELSFLITAWAKDTRDELKIIGRILQVLYDKAELGAADLVGSSWETDDTVQLVLESLPLEDHYRIWDANEVPYRLSLTYLARVIGISPLETTAPAPVVDARFDVEVG
;
A
#
# COMPACT_ATOMS: atom_id res chain seq x y z
N MET A 1 -14.36 5.25 2.82
CA MET A 1 -13.83 3.88 3.14
C MET A 1 -13.61 3.16 1.82
N ALA A 2 -12.39 2.73 1.59
CA ALA A 2 -11.96 2.24 0.30
C ALA A 2 -12.60 0.90 -0.11
N THR A 3 -12.79 0.70 -1.42
CA THR A 3 -13.29 -0.54 -2.00
C THR A 3 -12.20 -1.61 -2.13
N ALA A 4 -12.53 -2.80 -2.65
CA ALA A 4 -11.55 -3.88 -2.89
C ALA A 4 -10.41 -3.49 -3.84
N ASP A 5 -10.62 -2.52 -4.72
CA ASP A 5 -9.62 -2.04 -5.68
C ASP A 5 -8.49 -1.21 -5.06
N VAL A 6 -8.60 -0.84 -3.79
CA VAL A 6 -7.65 0.04 -3.09
C VAL A 6 -6.20 -0.45 -3.14
N VAL A 7 -5.98 -1.75 -3.16
CA VAL A 7 -4.63 -2.33 -3.25
C VAL A 7 -3.99 -2.01 -4.60
N ARG A 8 -4.76 -2.14 -5.70
CA ARG A 8 -4.34 -1.75 -7.04
C ARG A 8 -4.13 -0.23 -7.11
N ASP A 9 -5.10 0.53 -6.66
CA ASP A 9 -5.13 1.99 -6.77
C ASP A 9 -4.00 2.64 -5.95
N MET A 10 -3.54 1.98 -4.87
CA MET A 10 -2.34 2.42 -4.15
C MET A 10 -1.06 2.27 -4.98
N GLY A 11 -0.94 1.17 -5.71
CA GLY A 11 0.17 0.97 -6.66
C GLY A 11 0.17 2.03 -7.76
N GLU A 12 -0.99 2.31 -8.35
CA GLU A 12 -1.16 3.35 -9.37
C GLU A 12 -0.90 4.76 -8.82
N THR A 13 -1.24 5.00 -7.55
CA THR A 13 -0.90 6.26 -6.87
C THR A 13 0.61 6.47 -6.79
N LEU A 14 1.39 5.45 -6.42
CA LEU A 14 2.84 5.53 -6.41
C LEU A 14 3.41 5.78 -7.82
N VAL A 15 2.88 5.10 -8.83
CA VAL A 15 3.24 5.33 -10.24
C VAL A 15 2.98 6.78 -10.63
N PHE A 16 1.82 7.32 -10.31
CA PHE A 16 1.44 8.71 -10.61
C PHE A 16 2.40 9.72 -9.97
N LEU A 17 2.70 9.55 -8.67
CA LEU A 17 3.61 10.43 -7.93
C LEU A 17 5.02 10.43 -8.53
N LEU A 18 5.55 9.24 -8.85
CA LEU A 18 6.88 9.12 -9.42
C LEU A 18 6.96 9.64 -10.85
N ARG A 19 5.92 9.46 -11.66
CA ARG A 19 5.81 10.05 -13.00
C ARG A 19 5.85 11.58 -12.96
N ALA A 20 5.10 12.17 -12.04
CA ALA A 20 5.08 13.62 -11.86
C ALA A 20 6.41 14.17 -11.32
N GLY A 21 7.06 13.43 -10.42
CA GLY A 21 8.25 13.89 -9.70
C GLY A 21 9.58 13.59 -10.38
N ILE A 22 9.65 12.68 -11.37
CA ILE A 22 10.90 12.20 -11.99
C ILE A 22 10.87 12.35 -13.51
N PRO A 23 10.98 13.56 -14.04
CA PRO A 23 10.89 13.82 -15.48
C PRO A 23 12.09 13.24 -16.29
N SER A 24 13.14 12.80 -15.62
CA SER A 24 14.29 12.14 -16.26
C SER A 24 14.04 10.69 -16.65
N VAL A 25 12.95 10.08 -16.19
CA VAL A 25 12.52 8.74 -16.56
C VAL A 25 11.27 8.85 -17.43
N ASP A 26 11.23 8.09 -18.53
CA ASP A 26 10.04 8.02 -19.38
C ASP A 26 8.83 7.55 -18.55
N PRO A 27 7.72 8.30 -18.53
CA PRO A 27 6.53 7.93 -17.74
C PRO A 27 6.01 6.52 -18.03
N THR A 28 6.20 6.02 -19.26
CA THR A 28 5.79 4.65 -19.64
C THR A 28 6.69 3.55 -19.05
N LYS A 29 7.84 3.96 -18.49
CA LYS A 29 8.83 3.07 -17.86
C LYS A 29 8.75 3.06 -16.34
N ILE A 30 7.70 3.65 -15.77
CA ILE A 30 7.39 3.58 -14.35
C ILE A 30 6.10 2.77 -14.20
N ALA A 31 6.20 1.59 -13.59
CA ALA A 31 5.08 0.66 -13.53
C ALA A 31 5.08 -0.17 -12.24
N VAL A 32 3.88 -0.60 -11.83
CA VAL A 32 3.74 -1.72 -10.91
C VAL A 32 4.09 -2.98 -11.70
N ALA A 33 4.99 -3.79 -11.17
CA ALA A 33 5.48 -4.99 -11.85
C ALA A 33 5.84 -6.07 -10.84
N THR A 34 5.68 -7.31 -11.24
CA THR A 34 6.17 -8.49 -10.52
C THR A 34 7.63 -8.78 -10.90
N PRO A 35 8.38 -9.54 -10.08
CA PRO A 35 9.74 -9.92 -10.40
C PRO A 35 9.92 -10.63 -11.73
N ASP A 36 8.97 -11.44 -12.16
CA ASP A 36 8.98 -12.15 -13.45
C ASP A 36 8.99 -11.17 -14.64
N GLU A 37 8.43 -9.98 -14.45
CA GLU A 37 8.36 -8.94 -15.47
C GLU A 37 9.63 -8.07 -15.50
N PHE A 38 10.49 -8.12 -14.48
CA PHE A 38 11.68 -7.27 -14.36
C PHE A 38 12.67 -7.48 -15.50
N GLU A 39 12.80 -8.68 -16.04
CA GLU A 39 13.69 -8.94 -17.19
C GLU A 39 13.20 -8.25 -18.46
N GLY A 40 11.89 -8.30 -18.72
CA GLY A 40 11.29 -7.61 -19.88
C GLY A 40 11.32 -6.09 -19.77
N LEU A 41 11.40 -5.54 -18.57
CA LEU A 41 11.50 -4.10 -18.33
C LEU A 41 12.94 -3.56 -18.40
N ARG A 42 13.94 -4.44 -18.39
CA ARG A 42 15.36 -4.06 -18.55
C ARG A 42 15.65 -3.60 -19.97
N ASP A 43 15.42 -2.33 -20.23
CA ASP A 43 15.98 -1.69 -21.41
C ASP A 43 17.33 -1.05 -21.02
N PRO A 44 18.48 -1.57 -21.50
CA PRO A 44 19.79 -1.01 -21.16
C PRO A 44 19.98 0.42 -21.66
N LEU A 45 19.10 0.90 -22.53
CA LEU A 45 19.19 2.25 -23.12
C LEU A 45 18.27 3.26 -22.44
N LYS A 46 17.27 2.80 -21.65
CA LYS A 46 16.30 3.69 -21.00
C LYS A 46 16.12 3.31 -19.53
N PRO A 47 16.34 4.26 -18.62
CA PRO A 47 16.09 4.00 -17.21
C PRO A 47 14.61 3.72 -16.97
N ASN A 48 14.32 2.82 -16.02
CA ASN A 48 12.97 2.49 -15.59
C ASN A 48 12.87 2.39 -14.07
N ILE A 49 11.65 2.38 -13.55
CA ILE A 49 11.34 2.21 -12.14
C ILE A 49 10.26 1.16 -12.01
N THR A 50 10.52 0.14 -11.20
CA THR A 50 9.54 -0.88 -10.86
C THR A 50 9.07 -0.71 -9.42
N ILE A 51 7.77 -0.93 -9.21
CA ILE A 51 7.10 -0.88 -7.92
C ILE A 51 6.49 -2.27 -7.70
N PHE A 52 7.00 -3.00 -6.73
CA PHE A 52 6.56 -4.35 -6.41
C PHE A 52 5.91 -4.40 -5.04
N LEU A 53 4.63 -4.79 -4.97
CA LEU A 53 3.94 -5.06 -3.71
C LEU A 53 4.37 -6.44 -3.21
N TYR A 54 5.26 -6.49 -2.22
CA TYR A 54 5.81 -7.75 -1.72
C TYR A 54 5.12 -8.26 -0.45
N ARG A 55 4.37 -7.39 0.26
CA ARG A 55 3.68 -7.80 1.50
C ARG A 55 2.41 -6.99 1.72
N ILE A 56 1.36 -7.69 2.17
CA ILE A 56 0.14 -7.10 2.72
C ILE A 56 0.02 -7.59 4.16
N ALA A 57 -0.17 -6.67 5.10
CA ALA A 57 -0.37 -6.98 6.49
C ALA A 57 -1.61 -6.26 7.04
N VAL A 58 -2.16 -6.77 8.13
CA VAL A 58 -3.23 -6.09 8.87
C VAL A 58 -2.60 -5.31 10.01
N ASN A 59 -2.93 -4.02 10.13
CA ASN A 59 -2.49 -3.22 11.26
C ASN A 59 -3.18 -3.69 12.55
N SER A 60 -2.40 -4.34 13.42
CA SER A 60 -2.91 -4.95 14.64
C SER A 60 -3.37 -3.94 15.69
N GLN A 61 -2.84 -2.73 15.68
CA GLN A 61 -3.22 -1.68 16.63
C GLN A 61 -4.62 -1.13 16.34
N MET A 62 -4.98 -0.99 15.06
CA MET A 62 -6.29 -0.49 14.64
C MET A 62 -7.35 -1.59 14.51
N ARG A 63 -6.95 -2.87 14.46
CA ARG A 63 -7.88 -4.01 14.39
C ARG A 63 -8.80 -4.12 15.60
N ASN A 64 -8.37 -3.64 16.75
CA ASN A 64 -9.06 -3.79 18.04
C ASN A 64 -9.91 -2.56 18.41
N GLU A 65 -10.21 -1.66 17.49
CA GLU A 65 -11.14 -0.57 17.76
C GLU A 65 -12.53 -1.12 18.11
N PRO A 66 -13.22 -0.53 19.13
CA PRO A 66 -14.52 -0.99 19.55
C PRO A 66 -15.53 -0.85 18.40
N ARG A 67 -16.41 -1.85 18.27
CA ARG A 67 -17.48 -1.81 17.27
C ARG A 67 -18.38 -0.61 17.52
N ARG A 68 -18.66 0.16 16.50
CA ARG A 68 -19.60 1.28 16.57
C ARG A 68 -21.02 0.74 16.35
N ILE A 69 -21.93 1.07 17.25
CA ILE A 69 -23.34 0.73 17.14
C ILE A 69 -24.09 2.01 16.84
N ARG A 70 -24.89 2.03 15.78
CA ARG A 70 -25.77 3.15 15.46
C ARG A 70 -26.95 3.20 16.46
N PRO A 71 -27.63 4.35 16.59
CA PRO A 71 -28.82 4.48 17.46
C PRO A 71 -29.96 3.51 17.11
N ASP A 72 -29.99 3.02 15.86
CA ASP A 72 -30.96 2.02 15.38
C ASP A 72 -30.56 0.57 15.72
N GLY A 73 -29.47 0.37 16.47
CA GLY A 73 -28.95 -0.95 16.83
C GLY A 73 -28.05 -1.60 15.77
N THR A 74 -27.87 -0.97 14.60
CA THR A 74 -27.02 -1.51 13.53
C THR A 74 -25.56 -1.52 13.96
N VAL A 75 -24.90 -2.67 13.90
CA VAL A 75 -23.46 -2.79 14.14
C VAL A 75 -22.70 -2.43 12.87
N ILE A 76 -21.91 -1.37 12.94
CA ILE A 76 -21.01 -1.00 11.86
C ILE A 76 -19.76 -1.85 11.99
N ARG A 77 -19.50 -2.71 11.01
CA ARG A 77 -18.21 -3.40 10.91
C ARG A 77 -17.13 -2.38 10.58
N GLN A 78 -16.04 -2.41 11.34
CA GLN A 78 -14.88 -1.59 11.06
C GLN A 78 -14.23 -2.03 9.76
N PRO A 79 -13.67 -1.09 8.96
CA PRO A 79 -12.85 -1.44 7.81
C PRO A 79 -11.66 -2.30 8.26
N LEU A 80 -11.21 -3.20 7.38
CA LEU A 80 -9.99 -3.94 7.62
C LEU A 80 -8.79 -3.00 7.41
N PRO A 81 -8.02 -2.66 8.45
CA PRO A 81 -6.90 -1.72 8.31
C PRO A 81 -5.69 -2.46 7.73
N LEU A 82 -5.30 -2.09 6.50
CA LEU A 82 -4.18 -2.69 5.80
C LEU A 82 -2.92 -1.83 5.86
N GLU A 83 -1.81 -2.53 5.81
CA GLU A 83 -0.46 -2.03 5.55
C GLU A 83 0.07 -2.71 4.29
N LEU A 84 0.47 -1.90 3.30
CA LEU A 84 1.00 -2.37 2.03
C LEU A 84 2.48 -2.04 1.95
N SER A 85 3.34 -3.06 1.85
CA SER A 85 4.79 -2.89 1.73
C SER A 85 5.23 -3.02 0.28
N PHE A 86 5.83 -1.95 -0.25
CA PHE A 86 6.29 -1.85 -1.62
C PHE A 86 7.81 -1.82 -1.70
N LEU A 87 8.38 -2.57 -2.64
CA LEU A 87 9.77 -2.51 -3.03
C LEU A 87 9.88 -1.65 -4.30
N ILE A 88 10.62 -0.55 -4.24
CA ILE A 88 10.81 0.37 -5.36
C ILE A 88 12.26 0.26 -5.83
N THR A 89 12.44 -0.11 -7.10
CA THR A 89 13.76 -0.37 -7.69
C THR A 89 13.97 0.51 -8.92
N ALA A 90 15.12 1.16 -8.98
CA ALA A 90 15.55 1.90 -10.16
C ALA A 90 16.45 1.01 -11.02
N TRP A 91 16.26 1.08 -12.34
CA TRP A 91 17.03 0.34 -13.34
C TRP A 91 17.61 1.33 -14.33
N ALA A 92 18.91 1.36 -14.48
CA ALA A 92 19.60 2.16 -15.48
C ALA A 92 20.82 1.42 -16.02
N LYS A 93 21.44 2.01 -17.06
CA LYS A 93 22.62 1.44 -17.70
C LYS A 93 23.82 1.42 -16.77
N ASP A 94 23.98 2.49 -15.98
CA ASP A 94 25.09 2.60 -15.04
C ASP A 94 24.60 2.94 -13.61
N THR A 95 25.44 2.58 -12.65
CA THR A 95 25.14 2.75 -11.21
C THR A 95 24.94 4.23 -10.82
N ARG A 96 25.59 5.18 -11.51
CA ARG A 96 25.45 6.61 -11.17
C ARG A 96 24.05 7.11 -11.48
N ASP A 97 23.49 6.66 -12.59
CA ASP A 97 22.13 7.04 -12.97
C ASP A 97 21.09 6.32 -12.09
N GLU A 98 21.32 5.05 -11.72
CA GLU A 98 20.50 4.36 -10.72
C GLU A 98 20.46 5.15 -9.39
N LEU A 99 21.61 5.55 -8.86
CA LEU A 99 21.71 6.32 -7.61
C LEU A 99 21.05 7.69 -7.69
N LYS A 100 21.13 8.38 -8.83
CA LYS A 100 20.42 9.65 -9.05
C LYS A 100 18.90 9.46 -9.01
N ILE A 101 18.41 8.40 -9.69
CA ILE A 101 16.98 8.07 -9.70
C ILE A 101 16.50 7.72 -8.28
N ILE A 102 17.24 6.88 -7.56
CA ILE A 102 16.94 6.53 -6.16
C ILE A 102 16.88 7.78 -5.28
N GLY A 103 17.88 8.66 -5.40
CA GLY A 103 17.87 9.94 -4.67
C GLY A 103 16.64 10.79 -4.99
N ARG A 104 16.20 10.79 -6.25
CA ARG A 104 14.99 11.51 -6.64
C ARG A 104 13.71 10.86 -6.13
N ILE A 105 13.63 9.52 -6.14
CA ILE A 105 12.50 8.79 -5.55
C ILE A 105 12.36 9.17 -4.06
N LEU A 106 13.47 9.16 -3.32
CA LEU A 106 13.48 9.56 -1.90
C LEU A 106 12.94 10.98 -1.69
N GLN A 107 13.36 11.95 -2.51
CA GLN A 107 12.86 13.33 -2.42
C GLN A 107 11.36 13.41 -2.69
N VAL A 108 10.89 12.79 -3.79
CA VAL A 108 9.47 12.83 -4.18
C VAL A 108 8.58 12.23 -3.11
N LEU A 109 8.94 11.06 -2.60
CA LEU A 109 8.11 10.36 -1.62
C LEU A 109 8.26 10.93 -0.20
N TYR A 110 9.38 11.60 0.11
CA TYR A 110 9.53 12.38 1.35
C TYR A 110 8.61 13.60 1.38
N ASP A 111 8.54 14.34 0.25
CA ASP A 111 7.63 15.49 0.12
C ASP A 111 6.15 15.08 0.14
N LYS A 112 5.87 13.80 -0.12
CA LYS A 112 4.55 13.18 -0.15
C LYS A 112 4.36 12.12 0.96
N ALA A 113 4.90 12.39 2.14
CA ALA A 113 4.79 11.48 3.29
C ALA A 113 3.34 11.24 3.73
N GLU A 114 2.43 12.19 3.46
CA GLU A 114 0.99 12.06 3.72
C GLU A 114 0.23 12.37 2.43
N LEU A 115 -0.53 11.39 1.94
CA LEU A 115 -1.32 11.47 0.72
C LEU A 115 -2.77 11.75 1.07
N GLY A 116 -3.33 12.78 0.47
CA GLY A 116 -4.76 13.08 0.54
C GLY A 116 -5.46 12.92 -0.80
N ALA A 117 -6.72 13.32 -0.89
CA ALA A 117 -7.57 13.14 -2.08
C ALA A 117 -6.96 13.68 -3.39
N ALA A 118 -6.10 14.70 -3.33
CA ALA A 118 -5.44 15.26 -4.51
C ALA A 118 -4.29 14.38 -5.05
N ASP A 119 -3.75 13.49 -4.22
CA ASP A 119 -2.62 12.64 -4.55
C ASP A 119 -3.05 11.20 -4.88
N LEU A 120 -4.17 10.76 -4.32
CA LEU A 120 -4.70 9.40 -4.45
C LEU A 120 -5.38 9.22 -5.82
N VAL A 121 -4.98 8.18 -6.53
CA VAL A 121 -5.46 7.85 -7.89
C VAL A 121 -6.37 6.63 -7.82
N GLY A 122 -7.44 6.64 -8.63
CA GLY A 122 -8.42 5.55 -8.72
C GLY A 122 -9.76 5.90 -8.11
N SER A 123 -10.72 4.99 -8.25
CA SER A 123 -12.10 5.19 -7.80
C SER A 123 -12.40 4.56 -6.44
N SER A 124 -11.39 3.95 -5.82
CA SER A 124 -11.56 3.24 -4.54
C SER A 124 -11.52 4.16 -3.32
N TRP A 125 -11.05 5.40 -3.48
CA TRP A 125 -10.83 6.35 -2.41
C TRP A 125 -12.04 7.24 -2.16
N GLU A 126 -12.29 7.55 -0.90
CA GLU A 126 -13.23 8.61 -0.50
C GLU A 126 -12.48 9.94 -0.28
N THR A 127 -13.24 11.02 -0.22
CA THR A 127 -12.68 12.40 -0.16
C THR A 127 -11.86 12.67 1.12
N ASP A 128 -12.14 11.95 2.19
CA ASP A 128 -11.48 12.05 3.49
C ASP A 128 -10.44 10.97 3.74
N ASP A 129 -10.22 10.07 2.77
CA ASP A 129 -9.18 9.05 2.90
C ASP A 129 -7.78 9.70 2.84
N THR A 130 -6.93 9.27 3.74
CA THR A 130 -5.51 9.66 3.81
C THR A 130 -4.63 8.44 3.96
N VAL A 131 -3.46 8.47 3.33
CA VAL A 131 -2.48 7.38 3.41
C VAL A 131 -1.12 7.95 3.79
N GLN A 132 -0.49 7.38 4.80
CA GLN A 132 0.88 7.71 5.17
C GLN A 132 1.86 6.83 4.39
N LEU A 133 2.87 7.47 3.78
CA LEU A 133 4.01 6.78 3.18
C LEU A 133 5.22 6.87 4.11
N VAL A 134 5.72 5.73 4.53
CA VAL A 134 6.85 5.63 5.44
C VAL A 134 7.98 4.85 4.77
N LEU A 135 9.18 5.44 4.71
CA LEU A 135 10.37 4.68 4.31
C LEU A 135 10.66 3.64 5.39
N GLU A 136 10.55 2.37 5.04
CA GLU A 136 10.76 1.25 5.96
C GLU A 136 12.25 0.87 5.99
N SER A 137 12.81 0.72 7.17
CA SER A 137 14.17 0.22 7.33
C SER A 137 14.14 -1.28 7.56
N LEU A 138 14.29 -2.05 6.49
CA LEU A 138 14.43 -3.51 6.59
C LEU A 138 15.88 -3.89 6.90
N PRO A 139 16.11 -4.94 7.71
CA PRO A 139 17.42 -5.56 7.80
C PRO A 139 17.91 -6.01 6.40
N LEU A 140 19.21 -5.88 6.17
CA LEU A 140 19.81 -6.24 4.87
C LEU A 140 19.51 -7.69 4.47
N GLU A 141 19.47 -8.60 5.45
CA GLU A 141 19.13 -10.00 5.24
C GLU A 141 17.72 -10.18 4.68
N ASP A 142 16.74 -9.43 5.19
CA ASP A 142 15.36 -9.50 4.69
C ASP A 142 15.23 -8.92 3.28
N HIS A 143 16.02 -7.87 2.98
CA HIS A 143 16.15 -7.37 1.60
C HIS A 143 16.66 -8.45 0.65
N TYR A 144 17.74 -9.16 1.01
CA TYR A 144 18.27 -10.26 0.21
C TYR A 144 17.24 -11.37 0.02
N ARG A 145 16.50 -11.74 1.07
CA ARG A 145 15.45 -12.77 0.99
C ARG A 145 14.35 -12.44 0.01
N ILE A 146 13.96 -11.16 -0.11
CA ILE A 146 12.95 -10.73 -1.10
C ILE A 146 13.48 -11.03 -2.52
N TRP A 147 14.73 -10.71 -2.80
CA TRP A 147 15.34 -10.94 -4.11
C TRP A 147 15.57 -12.43 -4.40
N ASP A 148 16.09 -13.17 -3.44
CA ASP A 148 16.33 -14.62 -3.56
C ASP A 148 15.04 -15.40 -3.79
N ALA A 149 13.96 -15.05 -3.08
CA ALA A 149 12.66 -15.69 -3.23
C ALA A 149 12.07 -15.54 -4.64
N ASN A 150 12.50 -14.52 -5.38
CA ASN A 150 12.06 -14.25 -6.74
C ASN A 150 13.09 -14.63 -7.81
N GLU A 151 14.16 -15.32 -7.43
CA GLU A 151 15.24 -15.80 -8.33
C GLU A 151 15.87 -14.67 -9.19
N VAL A 152 15.83 -13.42 -8.71
CA VAL A 152 16.40 -12.25 -9.38
C VAL A 152 17.62 -11.76 -8.62
N PRO A 153 18.74 -11.43 -9.30
CA PRO A 153 19.93 -10.91 -8.62
C PRO A 153 19.61 -9.64 -7.82
N TYR A 154 20.17 -9.56 -6.62
CA TYR A 154 19.99 -8.40 -5.72
C TYR A 154 20.24 -7.07 -6.44
N ARG A 155 19.34 -6.11 -6.18
CA ARG A 155 19.46 -4.73 -6.62
C ARG A 155 19.18 -3.78 -5.46
N LEU A 156 19.86 -2.65 -5.44
CA LEU A 156 19.56 -1.58 -4.49
C LEU A 156 18.12 -1.10 -4.68
N SER A 157 17.32 -1.21 -3.63
CA SER A 157 15.89 -0.90 -3.64
C SER A 157 15.50 -0.17 -2.37
N LEU A 158 14.41 0.56 -2.44
CA LEU A 158 13.78 1.23 -1.32
C LEU A 158 12.52 0.48 -0.92
N THR A 159 12.32 0.31 0.38
CA THR A 159 11.06 -0.25 0.90
C THR A 159 10.21 0.86 1.48
N TYR A 160 8.98 0.97 0.98
CA TYR A 160 7.98 1.92 1.46
C TYR A 160 6.74 1.19 1.98
N LEU A 161 6.29 1.64 3.13
CA LEU A 161 5.07 1.19 3.77
C LEU A 161 3.97 2.23 3.54
N ALA A 162 2.88 1.85 2.86
CA ALA A 162 1.65 2.63 2.78
C ALA A 162 0.69 2.18 3.88
N ARG A 163 0.30 3.10 4.77
CA ARG A 163 -0.58 2.85 5.92
C ARG A 163 -1.42 4.09 6.25
N VAL A 164 -2.60 4.02 6.83
CA VAL A 164 -3.42 2.82 7.04
C VAL A 164 -4.48 2.87 5.96
N ILE A 165 -4.66 1.77 5.26
CA ILE A 165 -5.63 1.68 4.17
C ILE A 165 -6.79 0.82 4.65
N GLY A 166 -7.99 1.42 4.77
CA GLY A 166 -9.16 0.73 5.26
C GLY A 166 -9.99 0.10 4.14
N ILE A 167 -10.11 -1.23 4.08
CA ILE A 167 -11.05 -1.87 3.16
C ILE A 167 -12.41 -2.04 3.82
N SER A 168 -13.45 -1.53 3.17
CA SER A 168 -14.83 -1.69 3.61
C SER A 168 -15.31 -3.14 3.54
N PRO A 169 -16.10 -3.61 4.51
CA PRO A 169 -16.73 -4.92 4.42
C PRO A 169 -17.75 -4.96 3.28
N LEU A 170 -17.86 -6.12 2.60
CA LEU A 170 -18.83 -6.32 1.51
C LEU A 170 -20.29 -6.23 1.97
N GLU A 171 -20.56 -6.65 3.23
CA GLU A 171 -21.90 -6.65 3.79
C GLU A 171 -21.91 -5.94 5.14
N THR A 172 -22.88 -5.04 5.32
CA THR A 172 -23.23 -4.49 6.62
C THR A 172 -24.37 -5.33 7.19
N THR A 173 -24.04 -6.42 7.90
CA THR A 173 -25.06 -7.24 8.56
C THR A 173 -25.54 -6.50 9.79
N ALA A 174 -26.78 -6.04 9.78
CA ALA A 174 -27.47 -5.68 11.01
C ALA A 174 -27.76 -6.98 11.79
N PRO A 175 -27.22 -7.20 13.00
CA PRO A 175 -27.70 -8.30 13.82
C PRO A 175 -29.18 -8.04 14.11
N ALA A 176 -29.99 -9.12 14.07
CA ALA A 176 -31.38 -9.02 14.47
C ALA A 176 -31.44 -8.43 15.91
N PRO A 177 -32.29 -7.43 16.16
CA PRO A 177 -32.40 -6.87 17.50
C PRO A 177 -32.82 -7.99 18.46
N VAL A 178 -32.18 -8.04 19.63
CA VAL A 178 -32.63 -8.91 20.72
C VAL A 178 -33.96 -8.37 21.22
N VAL A 179 -35.04 -9.03 20.80
CA VAL A 179 -36.40 -8.57 21.08
C VAL A 179 -36.84 -8.93 22.49
N ASP A 180 -36.26 -9.95 23.09
CA ASP A 180 -36.54 -10.39 24.47
C ASP A 180 -35.35 -11.17 25.05
N ALA A 181 -34.96 -10.84 26.29
CA ALA A 181 -33.98 -11.60 27.06
C ALA A 181 -34.65 -11.99 28.43
N ARG A 182 -35.06 -13.25 28.55
CA ARG A 182 -35.55 -13.78 29.84
C ARG A 182 -34.40 -14.34 30.63
N PHE A 183 -34.21 -13.81 31.80
CA PHE A 183 -33.29 -14.35 32.81
C PHE A 183 -34.09 -15.11 33.85
N ASP A 184 -34.03 -16.44 33.82
CA ASP A 184 -34.55 -17.26 34.90
C ASP A 184 -33.55 -17.22 36.07
N VAL A 185 -33.90 -16.54 37.14
CA VAL A 185 -33.13 -16.56 38.38
C VAL A 185 -33.68 -17.68 39.25
N GLU A 186 -32.98 -18.81 39.31
CA GLU A 186 -33.24 -19.81 40.36
C GLU A 186 -32.74 -19.25 41.70
N VAL A 187 -33.69 -18.96 42.61
CA VAL A 187 -33.39 -18.64 44.00
C VAL A 187 -33.37 -19.96 44.76
N GLY A 188 -32.15 -20.44 45.10
CA GLY A 188 -31.93 -21.58 45.99
C GLY A 188 -31.93 -21.16 47.47
#